data_e245745e46d94dce9bd7322e59991ad3
#
_entry.id   e245745e46d94dce9bd7322e59991ad3
#
_cell.length_a   1.000
_cell.length_b   1.000
_cell.length_c   1.000
_cell.angle_alpha   90.00
_cell.angle_beta   90.00
_cell.angle_gamma   90.00
#
_symmetry.space_group_name_H-M   'P 1'
#
loop_
_entity.id
_entity.type
_entity.pdbx_description
1 polymer ?
#
loop_
_entity_poly.entity_id
_entity_poly.type
_entity_poly.pdbx_seq_one_letter_code
_entity_poly.pdbx_strand_id
1 'polypeptide(L)'
;TGAVMFVASIFGYNEYIEINAFITGSFAIGIISGAYSTEVFRGAIQSIDRGQFEASKALGFKKYIYFLKVIIPQMLRLALPNLSNVWQITLKDTSLISVTGLVEIMRQSYVAAGSTRDPLFFYSFAAVLYLLLTFLSMKLINKLEVKYSRGYWWILN
;
A
#
# COMPACT_ATOMS: atom_id res chain seq x y z
N THR A 1 2.91 -21.45 6.50
CA THR A 1 3.68 -22.72 6.49
C THR A 1 2.81 -23.90 6.04
N GLY A 2 1.61 -24.11 6.61
CA GLY A 2 0.75 -25.27 6.29
C GLY A 2 0.39 -25.42 4.81
N ALA A 3 -0.03 -24.34 4.14
CA ALA A 3 -0.38 -24.39 2.72
C ALA A 3 0.83 -24.72 1.83
N VAL A 4 2.01 -24.22 2.16
CA VAL A 4 3.25 -24.50 1.40
C VAL A 4 3.70 -25.94 1.63
N MET A 5 3.58 -26.44 2.85
CA MET A 5 3.85 -27.86 3.15
C MET A 5 2.87 -28.79 2.44
N PHE A 6 1.59 -28.41 2.36
CA PHE A 6 0.59 -29.17 1.60
C PHE A 6 0.94 -29.23 0.11
N VAL A 7 1.33 -28.11 -0.50
CA VAL A 7 1.75 -28.09 -1.90
C VAL A 7 3.06 -28.86 -2.09
N ALA A 8 4.05 -28.71 -1.20
CA ALA A 8 5.33 -29.43 -1.25
C ALA A 8 5.13 -30.95 -1.13
N SER A 9 4.20 -31.41 -0.28
CA SER A 9 3.88 -32.84 -0.14
C SER A 9 3.29 -33.46 -1.42
N ILE A 10 2.56 -32.69 -2.22
CA ILE A 10 2.05 -33.13 -3.53
C ILE A 10 3.21 -33.42 -4.50
N PHE A 11 4.32 -32.67 -4.36
CA PHE A 11 5.55 -32.86 -5.16
C PHE A 11 6.55 -33.83 -4.54
N GLY A 12 6.18 -34.53 -3.46
CA GLY A 12 7.03 -35.54 -2.80
C GLY A 12 8.08 -34.97 -1.85
N TYR A 13 8.03 -33.69 -1.51
CA TYR A 13 8.91 -33.07 -0.53
C TYR A 13 8.26 -33.15 0.86
N ASN A 14 8.79 -34.03 1.72
CA ASN A 14 8.31 -34.23 3.10
C ASN A 14 9.21 -33.55 4.16
N GLU A 15 10.19 -32.76 3.74
CA GLU A 15 11.01 -32.01 4.68
C GLU A 15 10.30 -30.73 5.17
N TYR A 16 10.53 -30.40 6.45
CA TYR A 16 9.97 -29.18 7.06
C TYR A 16 10.64 -27.95 6.46
N ILE A 17 9.93 -27.23 5.60
CA ILE A 17 10.40 -25.99 5.00
C ILE A 17 10.07 -24.84 5.96
N GLU A 18 11.05 -24.36 6.70
CA GLU A 18 10.92 -23.11 7.48
C GLU A 18 10.98 -21.90 6.54
N ILE A 19 9.83 -21.33 6.26
CA ILE A 19 9.77 -20.07 5.52
C ILE A 19 9.87 -18.93 6.52
N ASN A 20 10.78 -17.99 6.24
CA ASN A 20 10.93 -16.78 7.05
C ASN A 20 9.60 -16.02 7.11
N ALA A 21 9.05 -15.84 8.33
CA ALA A 21 7.77 -15.19 8.57
C ALA A 21 7.73 -13.75 8.01
N PHE A 22 8.88 -13.05 8.04
CA PHE A 22 8.99 -11.71 7.48
C PHE A 22 8.78 -11.70 5.96
N ILE A 23 9.43 -12.61 5.24
CA ILE A 23 9.30 -12.70 3.77
C ILE A 23 7.86 -13.05 3.41
N THR A 24 7.29 -14.07 4.07
CA THR A 24 5.91 -14.51 3.79
C THR A 24 4.89 -13.41 4.09
N GLY A 25 5.01 -12.74 5.23
CA GLY A 25 4.13 -11.66 5.63
C GLY A 25 4.24 -10.45 4.70
N SER A 26 5.47 -10.04 4.36
CA SER A 26 5.71 -8.94 3.43
C SER A 26 5.17 -9.23 2.03
N PHE A 27 5.33 -10.46 1.56
CA PHE A 27 4.81 -10.89 0.27
C PHE A 27 3.28 -10.90 0.24
N ALA A 28 2.64 -11.41 1.28
CA ALA A 28 1.18 -11.42 1.40
C ALA A 28 0.59 -10.00 1.41
N ILE A 29 1.12 -9.09 2.23
CA ILE A 29 0.70 -7.67 2.23
C ILE A 29 1.00 -7.04 0.88
N GLY A 30 2.17 -7.31 0.28
CA GLY A 30 2.55 -6.77 -1.02
C GLY A 30 1.57 -7.13 -2.12
N ILE A 31 1.09 -8.38 -2.18
CA ILE A 31 0.08 -8.82 -3.15
C ILE A 31 -1.24 -8.06 -2.92
N ILE A 32 -1.72 -8.01 -1.69
CA ILE A 32 -2.99 -7.36 -1.36
C ILE A 32 -2.93 -5.86 -1.67
N SER A 33 -1.89 -5.17 -1.21
CA SER A 33 -1.69 -3.74 -1.46
C SER A 33 -1.49 -3.46 -2.96
N GLY A 34 -0.82 -4.36 -3.68
CA GLY A 34 -0.65 -4.30 -5.13
C GLY A 34 -1.98 -4.43 -5.86
N ALA A 35 -2.87 -5.33 -5.43
CA ALA A 35 -4.20 -5.48 -6.00
C ALA A 35 -5.05 -4.20 -5.80
N TYR A 36 -5.08 -3.65 -4.58
CA TYR A 36 -5.77 -2.37 -4.31
C TYR A 36 -5.18 -1.22 -5.13
N SER A 37 -3.84 -1.12 -5.21
CA SER A 37 -3.18 -0.08 -6.00
C SER A 37 -3.51 -0.18 -7.48
N THR A 38 -3.65 -1.39 -8.02
CA THR A 38 -4.04 -1.63 -9.41
C THR A 38 -5.45 -1.07 -9.68
N GLU A 39 -6.41 -1.32 -8.78
CA GLU A 39 -7.76 -0.76 -8.90
C GLU A 39 -7.77 0.77 -8.81
N VAL A 40 -6.94 1.34 -7.93
CA VAL A 40 -6.78 2.79 -7.82
C VAL A 40 -6.25 3.39 -9.13
N PHE A 41 -5.21 2.80 -9.73
CA PHE A 41 -4.69 3.28 -11.01
C PHE A 41 -5.69 3.09 -12.15
N ARG A 42 -6.41 1.96 -12.18
CA ARG A 42 -7.47 1.73 -13.16
C ARG A 42 -8.56 2.78 -13.08
N GLY A 43 -9.06 3.07 -11.87
CA GLY A 43 -10.07 4.10 -11.64
C GLY A 43 -9.57 5.49 -12.01
N ALA A 44 -8.33 5.83 -11.68
CA ALA A 44 -7.71 7.10 -12.03
C ALA A 44 -7.62 7.29 -13.55
N ILE A 45 -7.21 6.25 -14.31
CA ILE A 45 -7.17 6.32 -15.78
C ILE A 45 -8.57 6.50 -16.37
N GLN A 46 -9.56 5.78 -15.85
CA GLN A 46 -10.95 5.88 -16.30
C GLN A 46 -11.59 7.24 -16.02
N SER A 47 -11.10 7.97 -15.02
CA SER A 47 -11.56 9.31 -14.66
C SER A 47 -10.96 10.40 -15.53
N ILE A 48 -9.98 10.10 -16.38
CA ILE A 48 -9.42 11.07 -17.32
C ILE A 48 -10.42 11.29 -18.46
N ASP A 49 -10.69 12.56 -18.76
CA ASP A 49 -11.61 12.95 -19.84
C ASP A 49 -11.18 12.34 -21.20
N ARG A 50 -12.14 11.77 -21.92
CA ARG A 50 -11.91 11.20 -23.25
C ARG A 50 -11.39 12.21 -24.25
N GLY A 51 -11.76 13.49 -24.11
CA GLY A 51 -11.26 14.57 -24.92
C GLY A 51 -9.73 14.70 -24.89
N GLN A 52 -9.08 14.34 -23.76
CA GLN A 52 -7.61 14.33 -23.66
C GLN A 52 -6.97 13.30 -24.61
N PHE A 53 -7.61 12.15 -24.75
CA PHE A 53 -7.15 11.09 -25.68
C PHE A 53 -7.38 11.50 -27.14
N GLU A 54 -8.53 12.11 -27.42
CA GLU A 54 -8.90 12.56 -28.78
C GLU A 54 -8.05 13.74 -29.24
N ALA A 55 -7.85 14.75 -28.38
CA ALA A 55 -6.98 15.89 -28.67
C ALA A 55 -5.53 15.44 -28.90
N SER A 56 -5.01 14.52 -28.11
CA SER A 56 -3.66 14.00 -28.30
C SER A 56 -3.49 13.26 -29.64
N LYS A 57 -4.52 12.55 -30.08
CA LYS A 57 -4.54 11.90 -31.41
C LYS A 57 -4.62 12.92 -32.53
N ALA A 58 -5.48 13.94 -32.40
CA ALA A 58 -5.64 14.98 -33.38
C ALA A 58 -4.34 15.78 -33.61
N LEU A 59 -3.55 15.98 -32.53
CA LEU A 59 -2.23 16.61 -32.58
C LEU A 59 -1.12 15.69 -33.12
N GLY A 60 -1.45 14.45 -33.50
CA GLY A 60 -0.51 13.50 -34.09
C GLY A 60 0.52 12.94 -33.09
N PHE A 61 0.28 13.03 -31.78
CA PHE A 61 1.19 12.46 -30.81
C PHE A 61 1.28 10.95 -30.94
N LYS A 62 2.50 10.41 -30.97
CA LYS A 62 2.73 8.97 -30.87
C LYS A 62 2.17 8.45 -29.55
N LYS A 63 1.55 7.27 -29.56
CA LYS A 63 0.88 6.63 -28.41
C LYS A 63 1.74 6.66 -27.14
N TYR A 64 3.02 6.40 -27.24
CA TYR A 64 3.98 6.43 -26.15
C TYR A 64 4.14 7.84 -25.56
N ILE A 65 4.26 8.88 -26.42
CA ILE A 65 4.49 10.26 -25.97
C ILE A 65 3.28 10.80 -25.22
N TYR A 66 2.07 10.63 -25.76
CA TYR A 66 0.89 11.12 -25.07
C TYR A 66 0.64 10.38 -23.77
N PHE A 67 0.92 9.06 -23.73
CA PHE A 67 0.75 8.28 -22.52
C PHE A 67 1.66 8.77 -21.40
N LEU A 68 2.96 8.98 -21.67
CA LEU A 68 3.93 9.45 -20.68
C LEU A 68 3.74 10.92 -20.30
N LYS A 69 3.44 11.80 -21.27
CA LYS A 69 3.42 13.25 -21.02
C LYS A 69 2.05 13.80 -20.66
N VAL A 70 0.96 13.12 -21.01
CA VAL A 70 -0.39 13.58 -20.78
C VAL A 70 -1.12 12.70 -19.77
N ILE A 71 -1.16 11.39 -20.01
CA ILE A 71 -1.98 10.47 -19.20
C ILE A 71 -1.34 10.18 -17.83
N ILE A 72 -0.08 9.77 -17.81
CA ILE A 72 0.59 9.39 -16.53
C ILE A 72 0.57 10.53 -15.50
N PRO A 73 0.92 11.80 -15.83
CA PRO A 73 0.88 12.87 -14.84
C PRO A 73 -0.53 13.13 -14.28
N GLN A 74 -1.56 13.06 -15.14
CA GLN A 74 -2.95 13.23 -14.71
C GLN A 74 -3.41 12.03 -13.87
N MET A 75 -3.11 10.81 -14.30
CA MET A 75 -3.41 9.58 -13.57
C MET A 75 -2.80 9.59 -12.17
N LEU A 76 -1.51 9.92 -12.05
CA LEU A 76 -0.83 9.96 -10.74
C LEU A 76 -1.50 10.95 -9.79
N ARG A 77 -1.89 12.10 -10.30
CA ARG A 77 -2.60 13.11 -9.51
C ARG A 77 -3.94 12.60 -8.99
N LEU A 78 -4.74 11.96 -9.86
CA LEU A 78 -6.04 11.39 -9.49
C LEU A 78 -5.90 10.16 -8.58
N ALA A 79 -4.81 9.42 -8.70
CA ALA A 79 -4.52 8.23 -7.91
C ALA A 79 -4.00 8.56 -6.49
N LEU A 80 -3.25 9.65 -6.29
CA LEU A 80 -2.58 9.97 -5.03
C LEU A 80 -3.49 9.93 -3.80
N PRO A 81 -4.69 10.56 -3.78
CA PRO A 81 -5.58 10.52 -2.60
C PRO A 81 -6.01 9.09 -2.26
N ASN A 82 -6.32 8.28 -3.28
CA ASN A 82 -6.73 6.90 -3.08
C ASN A 82 -5.55 5.99 -2.68
N LEU A 83 -4.34 6.26 -3.18
CA LEU A 83 -3.13 5.56 -2.76
C LEU A 83 -2.79 5.86 -1.29
N SER A 84 -3.05 7.07 -0.81
CA SER A 84 -2.90 7.38 0.62
C SER A 84 -3.84 6.56 1.49
N ASN A 85 -5.05 6.27 1.01
CA ASN A 85 -5.97 5.37 1.70
C ASN A 85 -5.48 3.91 1.69
N VAL A 86 -4.98 3.42 0.54
CA VAL A 86 -4.35 2.08 0.47
C VAL A 86 -3.18 1.98 1.45
N TRP A 87 -2.35 3.01 1.57
CA TRP A 87 -1.28 3.05 2.55
C TRP A 87 -1.77 2.93 3.99
N GLN A 88 -2.84 3.64 4.36
CA GLN A 88 -3.43 3.53 5.70
C GLN A 88 -3.98 2.13 6.00
N ILE A 89 -4.61 1.49 5.01
CA ILE A 89 -5.08 0.10 5.13
C ILE A 89 -3.88 -0.81 5.35
N THR A 90 -2.84 -0.68 4.52
CA THR A 90 -1.61 -1.46 4.61
C THR A 90 -0.95 -1.35 5.99
N LEU A 91 -0.87 -0.13 6.57
CA LEU A 91 -0.35 0.07 7.93
C LEU A 91 -1.13 -0.72 8.98
N LYS A 92 -2.44 -0.78 8.87
CA LYS A 92 -3.29 -1.56 9.80
C LYS A 92 -3.10 -3.06 9.58
N ASP A 93 -3.00 -3.49 8.33
CA ASP A 93 -2.83 -4.89 7.98
C ASP A 93 -1.48 -5.45 8.46
N THR A 94 -0.44 -4.60 8.61
CA THR A 94 0.82 -5.05 9.20
C THR A 94 0.65 -5.58 10.63
N SER A 95 -0.29 -5.02 11.40
CA SER A 95 -0.56 -5.51 12.76
C SER A 95 -1.18 -6.92 12.79
N LEU A 96 -1.89 -7.31 11.72
CA LEU A 96 -2.50 -8.65 11.62
C LEU A 96 -1.45 -9.74 11.40
N ILE A 97 -0.31 -9.41 10.80
CA ILE A 97 0.79 -10.37 10.61
C ILE A 97 1.41 -10.80 11.94
N SER A 98 1.21 -10.06 13.02
CA SER A 98 1.65 -10.45 14.37
C SER A 98 1.19 -11.86 14.76
N VAL A 99 0.01 -12.26 14.27
CA VAL A 99 -0.57 -13.60 14.49
C VAL A 99 0.29 -14.72 13.90
N THR A 100 1.05 -14.44 12.84
CA THR A 100 1.97 -15.41 12.22
C THR A 100 3.30 -15.57 12.96
N GLY A 101 3.48 -14.83 14.07
CA GLY A 101 4.70 -14.86 14.88
C GLY A 101 5.78 -13.86 14.46
N LEU A 102 5.48 -13.00 13.48
CA LEU A 102 6.39 -11.92 13.09
C LEU A 102 6.60 -10.95 14.26
N VAL A 103 7.86 -10.61 14.51
CA VAL A 103 8.25 -9.64 15.55
C VAL A 103 8.01 -8.23 15.00
N GLU A 104 6.88 -7.65 15.39
CA GLU A 104 6.48 -6.27 15.07
C GLU A 104 5.85 -5.61 16.31
N ILE A 105 5.40 -4.35 16.21
CA ILE A 105 4.93 -3.54 17.35
C ILE A 105 3.86 -4.27 18.16
N MET A 106 2.84 -4.85 17.49
CA MET A 106 1.73 -5.52 18.17
C MET A 106 2.18 -6.81 18.86
N ARG A 107 3.07 -7.57 18.19
CA ARG A 107 3.64 -8.80 18.77
C ARG A 107 4.47 -8.51 20.02
N GLN A 108 5.31 -7.48 19.98
CA GLN A 108 6.10 -7.07 21.15
C GLN A 108 5.21 -6.56 22.29
N SER A 109 4.17 -5.81 21.97
CA SER A 109 3.20 -5.35 22.97
C SER A 109 2.47 -6.51 23.61
N TYR A 110 2.09 -7.53 22.84
CA TYR A 110 1.47 -8.76 23.35
C TYR A 110 2.41 -9.51 24.33
N VAL A 111 3.68 -9.69 23.96
CA VAL A 111 4.69 -10.37 24.80
C VAL A 111 4.91 -9.57 26.09
N ALA A 112 5.08 -8.25 25.98
CA ALA A 112 5.28 -7.38 27.13
C ALA A 112 4.06 -7.36 28.06
N ALA A 113 2.86 -7.27 27.52
CA ALA A 113 1.61 -7.34 28.27
C ALA A 113 1.47 -8.66 29.07
N GLY A 114 1.85 -9.77 28.44
CA GLY A 114 1.84 -11.09 29.12
C GLY A 114 2.87 -11.22 30.23
N SER A 115 4.08 -10.68 30.05
CA SER A 115 5.15 -10.75 31.04
C SER A 115 4.92 -9.82 32.24
N THR A 116 4.37 -8.64 32.03
CA THR A 116 4.12 -7.62 33.08
C THR A 116 2.73 -7.70 33.68
N ARG A 117 1.81 -8.45 33.06
CA ARG A 117 0.37 -8.51 33.41
C ARG A 117 -0.36 -7.15 33.35
N ASP A 118 0.14 -6.23 32.51
CA ASP A 118 -0.48 -4.93 32.27
C ASP A 118 -0.80 -4.73 30.77
N PRO A 119 -1.85 -5.40 30.26
CA PRO A 119 -2.22 -5.32 28.86
C PRO A 119 -2.70 -3.93 28.46
N LEU A 120 -3.34 -3.20 29.35
CA LEU A 120 -3.89 -1.88 29.05
C LEU A 120 -2.77 -0.89 28.67
N PHE A 121 -1.69 -0.88 29.44
CA PHE A 121 -0.54 0.00 29.19
C PHE A 121 0.12 -0.33 27.83
N PHE A 122 0.47 -1.59 27.59
CA PHE A 122 1.21 -1.96 26.39
C PHE A 122 0.40 -1.84 25.09
N TYR A 123 -0.88 -2.16 25.10
CA TYR A 123 -1.75 -1.94 23.94
C TYR A 123 -2.04 -0.47 23.68
N SER A 124 -2.20 0.34 24.73
CA SER A 124 -2.33 1.79 24.59
C SER A 124 -1.05 2.41 24.02
N PHE A 125 0.11 1.94 24.46
CA PHE A 125 1.40 2.38 23.93
C PHE A 125 1.56 2.00 22.45
N ALA A 126 1.20 0.77 22.07
CA ALA A 126 1.18 0.35 20.67
C ALA A 126 0.25 1.23 19.82
N ALA A 127 -0.95 1.52 20.32
CA ALA A 127 -1.89 2.40 19.61
C ALA A 127 -1.31 3.81 19.39
N VAL A 128 -0.64 4.39 20.37
CA VAL A 128 0.04 5.69 20.24
C VAL A 128 1.15 5.62 19.18
N LEU A 129 1.95 4.55 19.15
CA LEU A 129 2.99 4.36 18.14
C LEU A 129 2.40 4.27 16.72
N TYR A 130 1.31 3.51 16.53
CA TYR A 130 0.62 3.43 15.24
C TYR A 130 0.01 4.77 14.82
N LEU A 131 -0.54 5.54 15.76
CA LEU A 131 -1.05 6.89 15.50
C LEU A 131 0.08 7.83 15.06
N LEU A 132 1.23 7.80 15.72
CA LEU A 132 2.40 8.60 15.33
C LEU A 132 2.90 8.24 13.94
N LEU A 133 3.05 6.95 13.63
CA LEU A 133 3.45 6.48 12.30
C LEU A 133 2.45 6.92 11.23
N THR A 134 1.15 6.78 11.50
CA THR A 134 0.10 7.22 10.58
C THR A 134 0.16 8.73 10.39
N PHE A 135 0.26 9.51 11.46
CA PHE A 135 0.32 10.96 11.39
C PHE A 135 1.53 11.45 10.57
N LEU A 136 2.72 10.90 10.84
CA LEU A 136 3.95 11.28 10.12
C LEU A 136 3.86 10.92 8.63
N SER A 137 3.41 9.71 8.31
CA SER A 137 3.28 9.26 6.92
C SER A 137 2.22 10.06 6.16
N MET A 138 1.07 10.34 6.78
CA MET A 138 0.03 11.18 6.16
C MET A 138 0.49 12.61 5.93
N LYS A 139 1.27 13.18 6.84
CA LYS A 139 1.86 14.52 6.64
C LYS A 139 2.80 14.57 5.43
N LEU A 140 3.54 13.49 5.18
CA LEU A 140 4.40 13.37 3.98
C LEU A 140 3.55 13.21 2.70
N ILE A 141 2.55 12.34 2.73
CA ILE A 141 1.66 12.09 1.58
C ILE A 141 0.90 13.37 1.21
N ASN A 142 0.32 14.07 2.19
CA ASN A 142 -0.38 15.33 1.96
C ASN A 142 0.52 16.41 1.31
N LYS A 143 1.80 16.47 1.69
CA LYS A 143 2.75 17.35 1.00
C LYS A 143 2.94 16.98 -0.47
N LEU A 144 2.98 15.69 -0.78
CA LEU A 144 3.06 15.20 -2.16
C LEU A 144 1.78 15.54 -2.93
N GLU A 145 0.61 15.30 -2.35
CA GLU A 145 -0.68 15.65 -2.96
C GLU A 145 -0.76 17.14 -3.31
N VAL A 146 -0.43 18.01 -2.37
CA VAL A 146 -0.42 19.47 -2.60
C VAL A 146 0.59 19.85 -3.68
N LYS A 147 1.79 19.23 -3.70
CA LYS A 147 2.79 19.50 -4.73
C LYS A 147 2.31 19.11 -6.14
N TYR A 148 1.68 17.94 -6.28
CA TYR A 148 1.18 17.47 -7.57
C TYR A 148 -0.14 18.14 -7.97
N SER A 149 -0.96 18.59 -7.02
CA SER A 149 -2.20 19.33 -7.33
C SER A 149 -1.95 20.76 -7.83
N ARG A 150 -0.90 21.44 -7.34
CA ARG A 150 -0.58 22.82 -7.72
C ARG A 150 -0.20 22.99 -9.19
N GLY A 151 0.27 21.98 -9.88
CA GLY A 151 0.67 22.06 -11.29
C GLY A 151 -0.48 22.28 -12.29
N TYR A 152 -1.74 22.23 -11.87
CA TYR A 152 -2.90 22.39 -12.74
C TYR A 152 -3.53 23.79 -12.72
N TRP A 153 -3.25 24.58 -11.70
CA TRP A 153 -3.80 25.95 -11.60
C TRP A 153 -3.30 26.89 -12.69
N TRP A 154 -2.15 26.61 -13.29
CA TRP A 154 -1.58 27.39 -14.39
C TRP A 154 -2.21 27.10 -15.76
N ILE A 155 -3.03 26.06 -15.90
CA ILE A 155 -3.67 25.67 -17.17
C ILE A 155 -5.11 26.20 -17.23
N LEU A 156 -5.70 26.57 -16.10
CA LEU A 156 -7.08 27.06 -16.00
C LEU A 156 -7.19 28.59 -15.86
N ASN A 157 -6.10 29.32 -15.77
CA ASN A 157 -5.99 30.76 -15.82
C ASN A 157 -5.05 31.19 -16.95
#